data_a09263d24f8e158f78893a4a92bef505
#
_entry.id   a09263d24f8e158f78893a4a92bef505
#
_cell.length_a   1.000
_cell.length_b   1.000
_cell.length_c   1.000
_cell.angle_alpha   90.00
_cell.angle_beta   90.00
_cell.angle_gamma   90.00
#
_symmetry.space_group_name_H-M   'P 1'
#
loop_
_entity.id
_entity.type
_entity.pdbx_description
1 polymer ?
#
loop_
_entity_poly.entity_id
_entity_poly.type
_entity_poly.pdbx_seq_one_letter_code
_entity_poly.pdbx_strand_id
1 'polypeptide(L)'
;MIQLRLPTDNHHVDLVANESAANVSFQVLGPNTEVAFVEELICQKFGSLKVSPFQLFEFLRNDAWVKDFFGPVLLLRGDLNYQSDPANNTRFEDQPLGLKLVKAGILSQTELDRLLVEYEPFSRQQRFGEFLRLNLSVSAKVMEFLLNPVSSFEDGFNEKRLGERLVELGLVQQHKLDEALESQKTTGQRLGEILQESGSLSPQAAQFFSDVQIDQDGCITTSVRIS
;
A
#
# COMPACT_ATOMS: atom_id res chain seq x y z
N MET A 1 2.90 21.16 -4.27
CA MET A 1 4.31 21.09 -4.75
C MET A 1 5.04 20.10 -3.88
N ILE A 2 5.53 19.05 -4.46
CA ILE A 2 6.32 18.00 -3.79
C ILE A 2 7.77 18.18 -4.19
N GLN A 3 8.69 18.07 -3.24
CA GLN A 3 10.12 18.14 -3.50
C GLN A 3 10.81 16.92 -2.88
N LEU A 4 11.42 16.12 -3.72
CA LEU A 4 12.22 14.94 -3.34
C LEU A 4 13.69 15.27 -3.54
N ARG A 5 14.55 14.77 -2.67
CA ARG A 5 16.01 14.89 -2.80
C ARG A 5 16.64 13.54 -3.01
N LEU A 6 17.43 13.44 -4.07
CA LEU A 6 18.25 12.28 -4.41
C LEU A 6 19.68 12.61 -4.02
N PRO A 7 20.25 11.97 -3.00
CA PRO A 7 21.66 12.15 -2.69
C PRO A 7 22.53 11.47 -3.75
N THR A 8 23.57 12.14 -4.17
CA THR A 8 24.65 11.61 -5.00
C THR A 8 25.96 11.68 -4.24
N ASP A 9 27.03 11.05 -4.72
CA ASP A 9 28.31 10.95 -3.99
C ASP A 9 28.89 12.30 -3.54
N ASN A 10 28.71 13.35 -4.34
CA ASN A 10 29.26 14.68 -4.05
C ASN A 10 28.20 15.79 -4.06
N HIS A 11 26.96 15.50 -4.50
CA HIS A 11 25.92 16.48 -4.73
C HIS A 11 24.56 15.90 -4.36
N HIS A 12 23.52 16.62 -4.69
CA HIS A 12 22.15 16.15 -4.64
C HIS A 12 21.38 16.66 -5.85
N VAL A 13 20.39 15.92 -6.24
CA VAL A 13 19.43 16.31 -7.28
C VAL A 13 18.06 16.45 -6.63
N ASP A 14 17.45 17.60 -6.80
CA ASP A 14 16.09 17.85 -6.30
C ASP A 14 15.08 17.66 -7.43
N LEU A 15 14.09 16.83 -7.17
CA LEU A 15 12.93 16.65 -8.04
C LEU A 15 11.79 17.49 -7.50
N VAL A 16 11.34 18.45 -8.27
CA VAL A 16 10.21 19.30 -7.91
C VAL A 16 9.01 18.92 -8.77
N ALA A 17 7.97 18.45 -8.12
CA ALA A 17 6.68 18.19 -8.77
C ALA A 17 5.79 19.41 -8.68
N ASN A 18 5.43 19.96 -9.83
CA ASN A 18 4.44 21.01 -9.96
C ASN A 18 3.10 20.40 -10.37
N GLU A 19 2.13 20.49 -9.47
CA GLU A 19 0.77 20.06 -9.72
C GLU A 19 0.06 21.11 -10.58
N SER A 20 -0.41 20.71 -11.73
CA SER A 20 -1.45 21.43 -12.46
C SER A 20 -2.68 20.51 -12.52
N ALA A 21 -3.86 21.07 -12.65
CA ALA A 21 -5.15 20.39 -12.52
C ALA A 21 -5.35 19.07 -13.34
N ALA A 22 -4.42 18.74 -14.22
CA ALA A 22 -4.49 17.53 -15.05
C ALA A 22 -3.15 16.81 -15.24
N ASN A 23 -2.01 17.39 -14.87
CA ASN A 23 -0.70 16.79 -15.09
C ASN A 23 0.30 17.23 -14.03
N VAL A 24 1.02 16.29 -13.48
CA VAL A 24 2.19 16.57 -12.66
C VAL A 24 3.41 16.61 -13.57
N SER A 25 4.06 17.75 -13.66
CA SER A 25 5.34 17.88 -14.36
C SER A 25 6.48 17.90 -13.35
N PHE A 26 7.53 17.14 -13.62
CA PHE A 26 8.73 17.15 -12.82
C PHE A 26 9.75 18.11 -13.39
N GLN A 27 10.38 18.85 -12.51
CA GLN A 27 11.59 19.61 -12.79
C GLN A 27 12.71 19.00 -11.98
N VAL A 28 13.78 18.60 -12.67
CA VAL A 28 15.01 18.09 -12.05
C VAL A 28 15.96 19.26 -11.84
N LEU A 29 16.40 19.49 -10.61
CA LEU A 29 17.28 20.59 -10.25
C LEU A 29 18.57 20.04 -9.66
N GLY A 30 19.71 20.41 -10.25
CA GLY A 30 21.02 19.95 -9.80
C GLY A 30 22.12 20.24 -10.84
N PRO A 31 23.30 19.61 -10.70
CA PRO A 31 24.34 19.67 -11.71
C PRO A 31 23.87 19.10 -13.05
N ASN A 32 24.21 19.75 -14.17
CA ASN A 32 23.68 19.42 -15.51
C ASN A 32 23.86 17.95 -15.91
N THR A 33 24.97 17.34 -15.55
CA THR A 33 25.25 15.92 -15.87
C THR A 33 24.32 14.98 -15.12
N GLU A 34 24.04 15.26 -13.87
CA GLU A 34 23.19 14.44 -13.01
C GLU A 34 21.72 14.65 -13.35
N VAL A 35 21.33 15.89 -13.70
CA VAL A 35 19.98 16.21 -14.17
C VAL A 35 19.66 15.41 -15.44
N ALA A 36 20.51 15.46 -16.44
CA ALA A 36 20.30 14.73 -17.70
C ALA A 36 20.19 13.21 -17.47
N PHE A 37 20.99 12.67 -16.58
CA PHE A 37 20.96 11.27 -16.22
C PHE A 37 19.64 10.86 -15.53
N VAL A 38 19.18 11.65 -14.56
CA VAL A 38 17.91 11.37 -13.86
C VAL A 38 16.72 11.52 -14.80
N GLU A 39 16.72 12.53 -15.67
CA GLU A 39 15.66 12.71 -16.67
C GLU A 39 15.61 11.54 -17.65
N GLU A 40 16.77 11.08 -18.13
CA GLU A 40 16.86 9.91 -19.01
C GLU A 40 16.31 8.66 -18.32
N LEU A 41 16.67 8.42 -17.07
CA LEU A 41 16.19 7.31 -16.26
C LEU A 41 14.67 7.29 -16.14
N ILE A 42 14.09 8.44 -15.79
CA ILE A 42 12.64 8.61 -15.66
C ILE A 42 11.96 8.35 -17.00
N CYS A 43 12.53 8.91 -18.09
CA CYS A 43 11.99 8.71 -19.44
C CYS A 43 12.09 7.26 -19.90
N GLN A 44 13.18 6.55 -19.60
CA GLN A 44 13.31 5.12 -19.91
C GLN A 44 12.24 4.28 -19.20
N LYS A 45 11.93 4.59 -17.95
CA LYS A 45 10.97 3.80 -17.16
C LYS A 45 9.50 4.14 -17.49
N PHE A 46 9.18 5.41 -17.62
CA PHE A 46 7.79 5.89 -17.74
C PHE A 46 7.44 6.43 -19.12
N GLY A 47 8.39 6.53 -20.03
CA GLY A 47 8.19 7.11 -21.35
C GLY A 47 8.05 8.63 -21.37
N SER A 48 8.03 9.28 -20.21
CA SER A 48 7.95 10.74 -20.10
C SER A 48 8.30 11.22 -18.69
N LEU A 49 8.54 12.53 -18.56
CA LEU A 49 8.68 13.20 -17.25
C LEU A 49 7.31 13.53 -16.60
N LYS A 50 6.22 13.10 -17.21
CA LYS A 50 4.86 13.29 -16.68
C LYS A 50 4.39 12.01 -16.03
N VAL A 51 4.72 11.85 -14.75
CA VAL A 51 4.30 10.74 -13.91
C VAL A 51 3.71 11.27 -12.63
N SER A 52 2.91 10.46 -11.93
CA SER A 52 2.45 10.90 -10.61
C SER A 52 3.63 10.98 -9.64
N PRO A 53 3.62 11.92 -8.68
CA PRO A 53 4.67 12.03 -7.66
C PRO A 53 4.88 10.70 -6.93
N PHE A 54 3.81 9.98 -6.68
CA PHE A 54 3.84 8.69 -6.03
C PHE A 54 4.56 7.61 -6.87
N GLN A 55 4.22 7.48 -8.16
CA GLN A 55 4.86 6.52 -9.06
C GLN A 55 6.37 6.77 -9.15
N LEU A 56 6.76 8.03 -9.25
CA LEU A 56 8.18 8.39 -9.28
C LEU A 56 8.86 8.07 -7.94
N PHE A 57 8.25 8.44 -6.82
CA PHE A 57 8.79 8.16 -5.49
C PHE A 57 8.97 6.66 -5.26
N GLU A 58 7.97 5.84 -5.58
CA GLU A 58 8.06 4.38 -5.46
C GLU A 58 9.12 3.79 -6.37
N PHE A 59 9.23 4.29 -7.60
CA PHE A 59 10.29 3.88 -8.52
C PHE A 59 11.68 4.17 -7.95
N LEU A 60 11.92 5.41 -7.52
CA LEU A 60 13.20 5.83 -6.97
C LEU A 60 13.55 5.10 -5.67
N ARG A 61 12.55 4.73 -4.89
CA ARG A 61 12.74 4.03 -3.62
C ARG A 61 12.92 2.51 -3.77
N ASN A 62 12.19 1.88 -4.69
CA ASN A 62 12.09 0.42 -4.77
C ASN A 62 12.92 -0.19 -5.88
N ASP A 63 13.33 0.58 -6.88
CA ASP A 63 14.21 0.08 -7.92
C ASP A 63 15.61 -0.15 -7.35
N ALA A 64 16.10 -1.39 -7.42
CA ALA A 64 17.38 -1.78 -6.84
C ALA A 64 18.54 -0.96 -7.44
N TRP A 65 18.47 -0.71 -8.75
CA TRP A 65 19.48 0.05 -9.46
C TRP A 65 19.48 1.53 -9.05
N VAL A 66 18.30 2.14 -8.86
CA VAL A 66 18.20 3.52 -8.36
C VAL A 66 18.74 3.62 -6.94
N LYS A 67 18.46 2.64 -6.09
CA LYS A 67 19.00 2.59 -4.72
C LYS A 67 20.52 2.48 -4.69
N ASP A 68 21.08 1.65 -5.55
CA ASP A 68 22.53 1.45 -5.62
C ASP A 68 23.25 2.72 -6.11
N PHE A 69 22.57 3.53 -6.93
CA PHE A 69 23.13 4.74 -7.51
C PHE A 69 22.94 5.98 -6.64
N PHE A 70 21.74 6.18 -6.10
CA PHE A 70 21.38 7.41 -5.38
C PHE A 70 21.25 7.22 -3.86
N GLY A 71 21.18 5.99 -3.37
CA GLY A 71 20.88 5.73 -1.98
C GLY A 71 19.41 6.11 -1.60
N PRO A 72 19.15 6.49 -0.34
CA PRO A 72 17.80 6.78 0.10
C PRO A 72 17.29 8.12 -0.46
N VAL A 73 16.09 8.12 -1.02
CA VAL A 73 15.37 9.32 -1.46
C VAL A 73 14.77 10.01 -0.25
N LEU A 74 15.00 11.31 -0.12
CA LEU A 74 14.45 12.13 0.97
C LEU A 74 13.28 12.98 0.46
N LEU A 75 12.15 12.94 1.16
CA LEU A 75 11.06 13.87 0.96
C LEU A 75 11.35 15.18 1.71
N LEU A 76 11.55 16.29 0.98
CA LEU A 76 11.86 17.59 1.56
C LEU A 76 10.62 18.45 1.80
N ARG A 77 9.62 18.35 0.93
CA ARG A 77 8.39 19.14 0.99
C ARG A 77 7.22 18.39 0.38
N GLY A 78 6.05 18.67 0.93
CA GLY A 78 4.76 18.17 0.47
C GLY A 78 4.34 16.93 1.24
N ASP A 79 3.04 16.75 1.29
CA ASP A 79 2.44 15.51 1.75
C ASP A 79 2.32 14.60 0.52
N LEU A 80 3.02 13.49 0.55
CA LEU A 80 2.66 12.38 -0.32
C LEU A 80 1.33 11.84 0.22
N ASN A 81 0.26 12.56 -0.06
CA ASN A 81 -1.07 12.10 0.25
C ASN A 81 -1.32 10.88 -0.63
N TYR A 82 -1.21 9.72 -0.05
CA TYR A 82 -1.61 8.44 -0.64
C TYR A 82 -3.14 8.34 -0.84
N GLN A 83 -3.86 9.40 -0.53
CA GLN A 83 -5.24 9.52 -0.94
C GLN A 83 -5.22 9.56 -2.46
N SER A 84 -5.66 8.47 -3.04
CA SER A 84 -5.85 8.29 -4.46
C SER A 84 -6.38 9.59 -5.08
N ASP A 85 -5.59 10.17 -5.97
CA ASP A 85 -6.13 11.11 -6.96
C ASP A 85 -7.35 10.40 -7.58
N PRO A 86 -8.56 10.96 -7.45
CA PRO A 86 -9.76 10.34 -8.04
C PRO A 86 -9.65 10.16 -9.56
N ALA A 87 -8.67 10.81 -10.22
CA ALA A 87 -8.32 10.61 -11.61
C ALA A 87 -7.34 9.43 -11.84
N ASN A 88 -6.65 8.96 -10.82
CA ASN A 88 -5.72 7.84 -10.90
C ASN A 88 -6.39 6.61 -10.29
N ASN A 89 -7.25 5.99 -11.07
CA ASN A 89 -7.89 4.71 -10.79
C ASN A 89 -6.83 3.57 -10.88
N THR A 90 -5.75 3.71 -10.08
CA THR A 90 -4.76 2.64 -9.93
C THR A 90 -5.50 1.46 -9.33
N ARG A 91 -5.55 0.38 -10.11
CA ARG A 91 -6.12 -0.88 -9.65
C ARG A 91 -5.50 -1.24 -8.31
N PHE A 92 -6.26 -1.91 -7.47
CA PHE A 92 -5.76 -2.32 -6.14
C PHE A 92 -4.45 -3.12 -6.27
N GLU A 93 -4.31 -3.93 -7.32
CA GLU A 93 -3.15 -4.78 -7.61
C GLU A 93 -1.87 -3.97 -7.81
N ASP A 94 -1.97 -2.80 -8.43
CA ASP A 94 -0.82 -1.95 -8.78
C ASP A 94 -0.33 -1.12 -7.57
N GLN A 95 -1.03 -1.20 -6.44
CA GLN A 95 -0.67 -0.43 -5.26
C GLN A 95 0.43 -1.11 -4.46
N PRO A 96 1.32 -0.32 -3.84
CA PRO A 96 2.29 -0.85 -2.89
C PRO A 96 1.63 -1.57 -1.73
N LEU A 97 2.30 -2.61 -1.23
CA LEU A 97 1.79 -3.43 -0.13
C LEU A 97 1.35 -2.61 1.10
N GLY A 98 2.12 -1.57 1.47
CA GLY A 98 1.75 -0.70 2.59
C GLY A 98 0.38 -0.05 2.40
N LEU A 99 0.10 0.46 1.19
CA LEU A 99 -1.21 1.05 0.87
C LEU A 99 -2.31 -0.01 0.80
N LYS A 100 -2.03 -1.20 0.30
CA LYS A 100 -2.98 -2.32 0.31
C LYS A 100 -3.38 -2.66 1.75
N LEU A 101 -2.41 -2.68 2.68
CA LEU A 101 -2.67 -2.93 4.11
C LEU A 101 -3.50 -1.82 4.75
N VAL A 102 -3.24 -0.56 4.42
CA VAL A 102 -4.07 0.57 4.90
C VAL A 102 -5.48 0.48 4.34
N LYS A 103 -5.65 0.26 3.03
CA LYS A 103 -6.97 0.12 2.41
C LYS A 103 -7.76 -1.07 2.97
N ALA A 104 -7.07 -2.18 3.24
CA ALA A 104 -7.67 -3.34 3.89
C ALA A 104 -7.96 -3.14 5.39
N GLY A 105 -7.62 -1.98 5.95
CA GLY A 105 -7.84 -1.67 7.36
C GLY A 105 -6.98 -2.47 8.34
N ILE A 106 -5.90 -3.07 7.85
CA ILE A 106 -4.92 -3.84 8.66
C ILE A 106 -3.97 -2.90 9.38
N LEU A 107 -3.63 -1.79 8.73
CA LEU A 107 -2.82 -0.70 9.29
C LEU A 107 -3.57 0.61 9.15
N SER A 108 -3.35 1.51 10.09
CA SER A 108 -3.67 2.92 9.90
C SER A 108 -2.56 3.61 9.07
N GLN A 109 -2.87 4.76 8.47
CA GLN A 109 -1.86 5.55 7.76
C GLN A 109 -0.70 5.93 8.69
N THR A 110 -1.00 6.35 9.93
CA THR A 110 0.01 6.72 10.93
C THR A 110 0.94 5.55 11.29
N GLU A 111 0.40 4.32 11.37
CA GLU A 111 1.21 3.13 11.59
C GLU A 111 2.10 2.81 10.40
N LEU A 112 1.57 2.94 9.17
CA LEU A 112 2.36 2.78 7.95
C LEU A 112 3.53 3.77 7.92
N ASP A 113 3.27 5.05 8.19
CA ASP A 113 4.29 6.09 8.18
C ASP A 113 5.40 5.80 9.20
N ARG A 114 5.02 5.38 10.42
CA ARG A 114 5.97 4.96 11.45
C ARG A 114 6.80 3.75 10.98
N LEU A 115 6.16 2.73 10.43
CA LEU A 115 6.86 1.52 9.96
C LEU A 115 7.79 1.79 8.78
N LEU A 116 7.45 2.76 7.92
CA LEU A 116 8.33 3.18 6.84
C LEU A 116 9.61 3.85 7.38
N VAL A 117 9.49 4.66 8.43
CA VAL A 117 10.66 5.25 9.13
C VAL A 117 11.50 4.16 9.79
N GLU A 118 10.87 3.22 10.49
CA GLU A 118 11.57 2.09 11.12
C GLU A 118 12.23 1.16 10.09
N TYR A 119 11.64 1.01 8.91
CA TYR A 119 12.16 0.19 7.81
C TYR A 119 13.36 0.83 7.11
N GLU A 120 13.47 2.14 7.09
CA GLU A 120 14.48 2.86 6.32
C GLU A 120 15.92 2.30 6.48
N PRO A 121 16.42 2.01 7.71
CA PRO A 121 17.76 1.44 7.91
C PRO A 121 17.95 0.05 7.27
N PHE A 122 16.86 -0.69 7.07
CA PHE A 122 16.86 -2.06 6.57
C PHE A 122 16.56 -2.14 5.06
N SER A 123 16.16 -1.03 4.45
CA SER A 123 15.67 -0.97 3.06
C SER A 123 16.66 -1.50 2.01
N ARG A 124 17.95 -1.51 2.32
CA ARG A 124 19.02 -2.08 1.47
C ARG A 124 19.19 -3.59 1.62
N GLN A 125 18.73 -4.18 2.71
CA GLN A 125 19.00 -5.58 3.06
C GLN A 125 17.79 -6.48 2.88
N GLN A 126 16.59 -5.93 3.01
CA GLN A 126 15.34 -6.70 2.95
C GLN A 126 14.21 -5.90 2.31
N ARG A 127 13.24 -6.60 1.76
CA ARG A 127 12.03 -5.99 1.20
C ARG A 127 11.08 -5.57 2.32
N PHE A 128 10.29 -4.53 2.09
CA PHE A 128 9.32 -4.04 3.07
C PHE A 128 8.34 -5.12 3.56
N GLY A 129 7.88 -6.01 2.67
CA GLY A 129 7.03 -7.14 3.05
C GLY A 129 7.69 -8.11 4.04
N GLU A 130 9.00 -8.36 3.90
CA GLU A 130 9.77 -9.19 4.84
C GLU A 130 9.94 -8.49 6.19
N PHE A 131 10.22 -7.19 6.15
CA PHE A 131 10.27 -6.36 7.37
C PHE A 131 8.93 -6.38 8.11
N LEU A 132 7.82 -6.20 7.41
CA LEU A 132 6.48 -6.25 7.99
C LEU A 132 6.20 -7.61 8.64
N ARG A 133 6.57 -8.70 7.97
CA ARG A 133 6.37 -10.06 8.50
C ARG A 133 7.09 -10.29 9.82
N LEU A 134 8.25 -9.67 10.02
CA LEU A 134 9.06 -9.82 11.23
C LEU A 134 8.62 -8.87 12.36
N ASN A 135 8.06 -7.72 12.03
CA ASN A 135 7.77 -6.63 12.97
C ASN A 135 6.28 -6.41 13.24
N LEU A 136 5.42 -7.00 12.43
CA LEU A 136 3.96 -6.96 12.62
C LEU A 136 3.40 -8.36 12.83
N SER A 137 2.37 -8.41 13.67
CA SER A 137 1.55 -9.62 13.84
C SER A 137 0.58 -9.82 12.66
N VAL A 138 0.96 -9.41 11.44
CA VAL A 138 0.14 -9.62 10.26
C VAL A 138 0.36 -11.03 9.76
N SER A 139 -0.75 -11.76 9.59
CA SER A 139 -0.74 -13.12 9.07
C SER A 139 -0.08 -13.17 7.68
N ALA A 140 0.76 -14.18 7.46
CA ALA A 140 1.35 -14.45 6.15
C ALA A 140 0.27 -14.65 5.07
N LYS A 141 -0.88 -15.21 5.44
CA LYS A 141 -2.03 -15.43 4.54
C LYS A 141 -2.67 -14.12 4.07
N VAL A 142 -2.76 -13.10 4.96
CA VAL A 142 -3.21 -11.76 4.55
C VAL A 142 -2.24 -11.13 3.56
N MET A 143 -0.94 -11.26 3.83
CA MET A 143 0.08 -10.74 2.93
C MET A 143 0.00 -11.40 1.55
N GLU A 144 -0.16 -12.71 1.51
CA GLU A 144 -0.33 -13.49 0.28
C GLU A 144 -1.60 -13.07 -0.46
N PHE A 145 -2.73 -12.99 0.23
CA PHE A 145 -3.99 -12.51 -0.33
C PHE A 145 -3.86 -11.13 -1.00
N LEU A 146 -3.20 -10.19 -0.36
CA LEU A 146 -3.04 -8.83 -0.88
C LEU A 146 -2.02 -8.73 -2.03
N LEU A 147 -1.05 -9.66 -2.10
CA LEU A 147 0.00 -9.65 -3.12
C LEU A 147 -0.32 -10.55 -4.32
N ASN A 148 -0.97 -11.68 -4.08
CA ASN A 148 -1.29 -12.69 -5.07
C ASN A 148 -2.64 -13.34 -4.78
N PRO A 149 -3.76 -12.66 -5.07
CA PRO A 149 -5.09 -13.13 -4.72
C PRO A 149 -5.60 -14.29 -5.59
N VAL A 150 -4.90 -14.67 -6.66
CA VAL A 150 -5.32 -15.76 -7.58
C VAL A 150 -5.54 -17.08 -6.84
N SER A 151 -4.62 -17.45 -5.95
CA SER A 151 -4.75 -18.69 -5.16
C SER A 151 -6.00 -18.67 -4.28
N SER A 152 -6.33 -17.52 -3.70
CA SER A 152 -7.54 -17.36 -2.89
C SER A 152 -8.82 -17.44 -3.74
N PHE A 153 -8.79 -16.97 -4.98
CA PHE A 153 -9.90 -17.13 -5.92
C PHE A 153 -10.14 -18.62 -6.26
N GLU A 154 -9.08 -19.35 -6.57
CA GLU A 154 -9.14 -20.79 -6.85
C GLU A 154 -9.68 -21.59 -5.64
N ASP A 155 -9.38 -21.15 -4.42
CA ASP A 155 -9.88 -21.72 -3.16
C ASP A 155 -11.32 -21.30 -2.82
N GLY A 156 -12.03 -20.60 -3.71
CA GLY A 156 -13.43 -20.20 -3.57
C GLY A 156 -13.65 -19.10 -2.54
N PHE A 157 -12.72 -18.17 -2.41
CA PHE A 157 -12.80 -17.06 -1.45
C PHE A 157 -14.09 -16.25 -1.56
N ASN A 158 -14.55 -15.99 -2.81
CA ASN A 158 -15.73 -15.17 -3.06
C ASN A 158 -17.03 -15.77 -2.50
N GLU A 159 -17.09 -17.10 -2.37
CA GLU A 159 -18.28 -17.84 -1.90
C GLU A 159 -18.31 -17.95 -0.37
N LYS A 160 -17.18 -17.68 0.29
CA LYS A 160 -17.05 -17.76 1.75
C LYS A 160 -17.74 -16.58 2.44
N ARG A 161 -18.35 -16.85 3.58
CA ARG A 161 -18.91 -15.81 4.46
C ARG A 161 -17.79 -15.02 5.13
N LEU A 162 -18.10 -13.80 5.57
CA LEU A 162 -17.14 -12.91 6.23
C LEU A 162 -16.32 -13.62 7.32
N GLY A 163 -16.98 -14.35 8.24
CA GLY A 163 -16.28 -15.05 9.32
C GLY A 163 -15.27 -16.08 8.82
N GLU A 164 -15.63 -16.84 7.79
CA GLU A 164 -14.76 -17.84 7.17
C GLU A 164 -13.55 -17.18 6.52
N ARG A 165 -13.75 -16.08 5.78
CA ARG A 165 -12.68 -15.28 5.18
C ARG A 165 -11.70 -14.77 6.24
N LEU A 166 -12.22 -14.22 7.35
CA LEU A 166 -11.40 -13.65 8.42
C LEU A 166 -10.56 -14.70 9.15
N VAL A 167 -11.12 -15.88 9.39
CA VAL A 167 -10.38 -16.99 10.02
C VAL A 167 -9.35 -17.58 9.07
N GLU A 168 -9.70 -17.79 7.82
CA GLU A 168 -8.79 -18.31 6.81
C GLU A 168 -7.57 -17.42 6.61
N LEU A 169 -7.78 -16.11 6.56
CA LEU A 169 -6.72 -15.11 6.47
C LEU A 169 -5.95 -14.93 7.78
N GLY A 170 -6.43 -15.52 8.88
CA GLY A 170 -5.81 -15.41 10.20
C GLY A 170 -5.99 -14.02 10.84
N LEU A 171 -7.00 -13.27 10.41
CA LEU A 171 -7.36 -11.97 10.98
C LEU A 171 -8.15 -12.12 12.28
N VAL A 172 -8.94 -13.18 12.40
CA VAL A 172 -9.70 -13.52 13.58
C VAL A 172 -9.43 -14.98 13.92
N GLN A 173 -9.24 -15.30 15.19
CA GLN A 173 -9.07 -16.67 15.64
C GLN A 173 -10.43 -17.36 15.70
N GLN A 174 -10.47 -18.69 15.44
CA GLN A 174 -11.71 -19.45 15.38
C GLN A 174 -12.59 -19.28 16.64
N HIS A 175 -11.99 -19.36 17.84
CA HIS A 175 -12.73 -19.20 19.08
C HIS A 175 -13.39 -17.81 19.21
N LYS A 176 -12.74 -16.75 18.71
CA LYS A 176 -13.30 -15.39 18.69
C LYS A 176 -14.48 -15.27 17.72
N LEU A 177 -14.39 -15.97 16.59
CA LEU A 177 -15.52 -16.06 15.66
C LEU A 177 -16.69 -16.81 16.31
N ASP A 178 -16.45 -17.91 17.00
CA ASP A 178 -17.49 -18.70 17.66
C ASP A 178 -18.18 -17.88 18.77
N GLU A 179 -17.44 -17.15 19.60
CA GLU A 179 -17.96 -16.21 20.60
C GLU A 179 -18.83 -15.13 19.96
N ALA A 180 -18.38 -14.53 18.84
CA ALA A 180 -19.11 -13.51 18.13
C ALA A 180 -20.41 -14.04 17.48
N LEU A 181 -20.39 -15.26 16.96
CA LEU A 181 -21.58 -15.92 16.41
C LEU A 181 -22.63 -16.24 17.48
N GLU A 182 -22.20 -16.65 18.69
CA GLU A 182 -23.12 -16.83 19.82
C GLU A 182 -23.71 -15.48 20.28
N SER A 183 -22.91 -14.44 20.36
CA SER A 183 -23.39 -13.09 20.66
C SER A 183 -24.38 -12.59 19.60
N GLN A 184 -24.14 -12.90 18.32
CA GLN A 184 -25.04 -12.55 17.23
C GLN A 184 -26.44 -13.16 17.41
N LYS A 185 -26.53 -14.40 17.86
CA LYS A 185 -27.83 -15.07 18.09
C LYS A 185 -28.66 -14.39 19.18
N THR A 186 -27.99 -13.78 20.16
CA THR A 186 -28.65 -13.14 21.30
C THR A 186 -28.95 -11.68 21.08
N THR A 187 -28.05 -10.95 20.40
CA THR A 187 -28.17 -9.48 20.21
C THR A 187 -28.84 -9.10 18.89
N GLY A 188 -28.76 -9.96 17.85
CA GLY A 188 -29.22 -9.66 16.51
C GLY A 188 -28.31 -8.69 15.74
N GLN A 189 -27.16 -8.28 16.33
CA GLN A 189 -26.18 -7.42 15.67
C GLN A 189 -25.50 -8.13 14.51
N ARG A 190 -24.89 -7.38 13.60
CA ARG A 190 -24.09 -7.95 12.51
C ARG A 190 -22.75 -8.48 13.04
N LEU A 191 -22.27 -9.60 12.50
CA LEU A 191 -21.00 -10.20 12.90
C LEU A 191 -19.84 -9.20 12.89
N GLY A 192 -19.76 -8.37 11.84
CA GLY A 192 -18.73 -7.33 11.74
C GLY A 192 -18.79 -6.31 12.87
N GLU A 193 -19.98 -5.92 13.32
CA GLU A 193 -20.18 -4.99 14.43
C GLU A 193 -19.69 -5.59 15.76
N ILE A 194 -20.02 -6.85 16.02
CA ILE A 194 -19.59 -7.56 17.23
C ILE A 194 -18.07 -7.70 17.27
N LEU A 195 -17.44 -8.05 16.14
CA LEU A 195 -16.00 -8.17 16.04
C LEU A 195 -15.27 -6.82 16.20
N GLN A 196 -15.91 -5.72 15.79
CA GLN A 196 -15.41 -4.36 16.03
C GLN A 196 -15.51 -3.98 17.52
N GLU A 197 -16.67 -4.20 18.14
CA GLU A 197 -16.91 -3.91 19.56
C GLU A 197 -15.96 -4.69 20.49
N SER A 198 -15.63 -5.93 20.11
CA SER A 198 -14.64 -6.76 20.83
C SER A 198 -13.19 -6.33 20.58
N GLY A 199 -12.94 -5.35 19.71
CA GLY A 199 -11.59 -4.93 19.31
C GLY A 199 -10.82 -5.96 18.47
N SER A 200 -11.50 -7.01 17.98
CA SER A 200 -10.89 -8.07 17.18
C SER A 200 -10.65 -7.65 15.74
N LEU A 201 -11.36 -6.64 15.25
CA LEU A 201 -11.30 -6.18 13.86
C LEU A 201 -11.54 -4.66 13.79
N SER A 202 -10.78 -3.95 12.95
CA SER A 202 -11.07 -2.54 12.70
C SER A 202 -12.35 -2.37 11.87
N PRO A 203 -13.08 -1.24 11.99
CA PRO A 203 -14.24 -0.96 11.15
C PRO A 203 -13.94 -1.04 9.65
N GLN A 204 -12.78 -0.52 9.25
CA GLN A 204 -12.33 -0.52 7.87
C GLN A 204 -12.03 -1.93 7.36
N ALA A 205 -11.41 -2.78 8.19
CA ALA A 205 -11.15 -4.18 7.83
C ALA A 205 -12.45 -4.98 7.72
N ALA A 206 -13.41 -4.78 8.64
CA ALA A 206 -14.72 -5.41 8.56
C ALA A 206 -15.42 -5.08 7.23
N GLN A 207 -15.41 -3.81 6.84
CA GLN A 207 -15.99 -3.34 5.58
C GLN A 207 -15.25 -3.92 4.37
N PHE A 208 -13.91 -3.81 4.34
CA PHE A 208 -13.10 -4.29 3.23
C PHE A 208 -13.32 -5.79 2.98
N PHE A 209 -13.16 -6.64 3.99
CA PHE A 209 -13.28 -8.10 3.84
C PHE A 209 -14.73 -8.58 3.65
N SER A 210 -15.73 -7.72 3.96
CA SER A 210 -17.12 -7.97 3.59
C SER A 210 -17.37 -7.76 2.10
N ASP A 211 -16.81 -6.70 1.53
CA ASP A 211 -17.13 -6.20 0.20
C ASP A 211 -16.15 -6.67 -0.89
N VAL A 212 -14.98 -7.16 -0.48
CA VAL A 212 -13.93 -7.58 -1.42
C VAL A 212 -14.38 -8.79 -2.24
N GLN A 213 -14.13 -8.71 -3.54
CA GLN A 213 -14.30 -9.78 -4.51
C GLN A 213 -13.03 -9.93 -5.32
N ILE A 214 -12.71 -11.14 -5.76
CA ILE A 214 -11.58 -11.43 -6.64
C ILE A 214 -12.17 -11.86 -7.98
N ASP A 215 -11.72 -11.27 -9.08
CA ASP A 215 -12.13 -11.67 -10.41
C ASP A 215 -11.28 -12.85 -10.96
N GLN A 216 -11.61 -13.31 -12.18
CA GLN A 216 -10.93 -14.44 -12.82
C GLN A 216 -9.46 -14.17 -13.14
N ASP A 217 -9.09 -12.90 -13.26
CA ASP A 217 -7.71 -12.45 -13.51
C ASP A 217 -6.94 -12.24 -12.21
N GLY A 218 -7.56 -12.51 -11.06
CA GLY A 218 -6.97 -12.31 -9.72
C GLY A 218 -6.96 -10.85 -9.29
N CYS A 219 -7.79 -10.00 -9.91
CA CYS A 219 -7.90 -8.61 -9.49
C CYS A 219 -8.86 -8.46 -8.32
N ILE A 220 -8.44 -7.71 -7.32
CA ILE A 220 -9.28 -7.36 -6.17
C ILE A 220 -10.17 -6.17 -6.54
N THR A 221 -11.47 -6.40 -6.48
CA THR A 221 -12.48 -5.35 -6.63
C THR A 221 -13.14 -5.10 -5.28
N THR A 222 -13.26 -3.84 -4.90
CA THR A 222 -13.98 -3.44 -3.70
C THR A 222 -15.10 -2.48 -4.08
N SER A 223 -16.29 -2.72 -3.55
CA SER A 223 -17.44 -1.82 -3.74
C SER A 223 -17.40 -0.61 -2.80
N VAL A 224 -16.24 -0.26 -2.27
CA VAL A 224 -16.11 0.84 -1.31
C VAL A 224 -16.52 2.14 -1.99
N ARG A 225 -17.77 2.55 -1.74
CA ARG A 225 -18.18 3.93 -1.95
C ARG A 225 -17.46 4.77 -0.90
N ILE A 226 -16.45 5.50 -1.34
CA ILE A 226 -15.86 6.55 -0.52
C ILE A 226 -16.96 7.60 -0.34
N SER A 227 -17.49 7.69 0.87
CA SER A 227 -18.41 8.76 1.30
C SER A 227 -17.58 9.94 1.79
#